data_6016addcf3a8c7148315ac0a6c9dbc31
#
_entry.id   6016addcf3a8c7148315ac0a6c9dbc31
#
_cell.length_a   1.000
_cell.length_b   1.000
_cell.length_c   1.000
_cell.angle_alpha   90.00
_cell.angle_beta   90.00
_cell.angle_gamma   90.00
#
_symmetry.space_group_name_H-M   'P 1'
#
loop_
_entity.id
_entity.type
_entity.pdbx_description
1 polymer ?
#
loop_
_entity_poly.entity_id
_entity_poly.type
_entity_poly.pdbx_seq_one_letter_code
_entity_poly.pdbx_strand_id
1 'polypeptide(L)'
;MKKIFLILITVLFTSNVFADHYKKKINIKEFSPKQHCSKKKSLLVPASKVFPGGEFIKFNSYSGFDQRAVIVGAHKKHPIEITSYLLMPKGSSKVPIVIWAHASGGADAYIFSEFINSGQKKLLDLGIGVMFIDNFCSRGVTSTWRDQSKATIASAAIDTMMAYKVLKNHPRSNGKIGLTGHSRGGTNALMVSDIKFTSLFLEGTEGFDAII
;
A
#
# COMPACT_ATOMS: atom_id res chain seq x y z
N MET A 1 0.58 -0.29 38.28
CA MET A 1 -0.25 -1.11 37.38
C MET A 1 -1.56 -0.43 36.93
N LYS A 2 -2.29 0.29 37.81
CA LYS A 2 -3.57 0.97 37.40
C LYS A 2 -3.44 2.07 36.33
N LYS A 3 -2.31 2.80 36.25
CA LYS A 3 -2.12 3.89 35.28
C LYS A 3 -1.89 3.39 33.84
N ILE A 4 -1.28 2.22 33.65
CA ILE A 4 -1.03 1.63 32.31
C ILE A 4 -2.34 1.13 31.70
N PHE A 5 -3.25 0.62 32.52
CA PHE A 5 -4.56 0.15 32.03
C PHE A 5 -5.45 1.29 31.54
N LEU A 6 -5.36 2.48 32.19
CA LEU A 6 -6.14 3.66 31.78
C LEU A 6 -5.68 4.23 30.44
N ILE A 7 -4.36 4.21 30.16
CA ILE A 7 -3.81 4.69 28.88
C ILE A 7 -4.22 3.76 27.72
N LEU A 8 -4.25 2.44 27.95
CA LEU A 8 -4.68 1.48 26.92
C LEU A 8 -6.17 1.64 26.57
N ILE A 9 -7.01 1.90 27.55
CA ILE A 9 -8.45 2.14 27.35
C ILE A 9 -8.67 3.46 26.59
N THR A 10 -7.91 4.50 26.90
CA THR A 10 -8.05 5.80 26.21
C THR A 10 -7.64 5.71 24.75
N VAL A 11 -6.60 4.94 24.41
CA VAL A 11 -6.17 4.72 23.03
C VAL A 11 -7.21 3.90 22.24
N LEU A 12 -7.85 2.91 22.87
CA LEU A 12 -8.91 2.12 22.23
C LEU A 12 -10.20 2.94 22.01
N PHE A 13 -10.55 3.84 22.92
CA PHE A 13 -11.73 4.71 22.78
C PHE A 13 -11.52 5.80 21.72
N THR A 14 -10.33 6.39 21.64
CA THR A 14 -10.03 7.40 20.61
C THR A 14 -10.03 6.81 19.20
N SER A 15 -9.60 5.57 19.00
CA SER A 15 -9.62 4.92 17.69
C SER A 15 -11.05 4.67 17.18
N ASN A 16 -12.01 4.37 18.04
CA ASN A 16 -13.40 4.17 17.65
C ASN A 16 -14.12 5.50 17.37
N VAL A 17 -13.84 6.55 18.13
CA VAL A 17 -14.42 7.90 17.91
C VAL A 17 -13.90 8.50 16.59
N PHE A 18 -12.63 8.28 16.26
CA PHE A 18 -12.07 8.70 14.97
C PHE A 18 -12.73 7.96 13.79
N ALA A 19 -12.95 6.65 13.90
CA ALA A 19 -13.60 5.85 12.85
C ALA A 19 -15.06 6.31 12.60
N ASP A 20 -15.81 6.68 13.62
CA ASP A 20 -17.21 7.13 13.49
C ASP A 20 -17.35 8.58 12.99
N HIS A 21 -16.40 9.44 13.32
CA HIS A 21 -16.42 10.83 12.83
C HIS A 21 -16.21 10.88 11.30
N TYR A 22 -15.44 9.94 10.75
CA TYR A 22 -15.18 9.81 9.32
C TYR A 22 -16.37 9.26 8.54
N LYS A 23 -17.12 8.32 9.09
CA LYS A 23 -18.31 7.76 8.44
C LYS A 23 -19.39 8.82 8.14
N LYS A 24 -19.42 9.93 8.88
CA LYS A 24 -20.41 11.00 8.71
C LYS A 24 -20.12 12.00 7.58
N LYS A 25 -18.88 12.15 7.14
CA LYS A 25 -18.47 13.16 6.13
C LYS A 25 -18.48 12.67 4.70
N ILE A 26 -18.47 11.36 4.47
CA ILE A 26 -18.40 10.76 3.12
C ILE A 26 -19.60 9.84 2.99
N ASN A 27 -20.33 9.95 1.89
CA ASN A 27 -21.43 9.05 1.59
C ASN A 27 -20.90 7.65 1.25
N ILE A 28 -20.64 6.84 2.28
CA ILE A 28 -20.02 5.51 2.19
C ILE A 28 -20.83 4.56 1.31
N LYS A 29 -22.12 4.84 1.04
CA LYS A 29 -22.94 4.03 0.14
C LYS A 29 -22.42 4.00 -1.30
N GLU A 30 -21.71 5.06 -1.73
CA GLU A 30 -21.07 5.08 -3.06
C GLU A 30 -19.76 4.30 -3.14
N PHE A 31 -19.19 3.89 -2.01
CA PHE A 31 -17.86 3.29 -1.89
C PHE A 31 -17.87 1.95 -1.16
N SER A 32 -18.90 1.13 -1.39
CA SER A 32 -18.94 -0.22 -0.79
C SER A 32 -17.78 -1.07 -1.35
N PRO A 33 -16.91 -1.63 -0.50
CA PRO A 33 -15.79 -2.49 -0.92
C PRO A 33 -16.24 -3.65 -1.80
N LYS A 34 -17.42 -4.20 -1.55
CA LYS A 34 -18.03 -5.29 -2.36
C LYS A 34 -18.31 -4.88 -3.81
N GLN A 35 -18.52 -3.59 -4.08
CA GLN A 35 -18.76 -3.10 -5.44
C GLN A 35 -17.48 -2.85 -6.21
N HIS A 36 -16.39 -2.52 -5.53
CA HIS A 36 -15.14 -2.09 -6.15
C HIS A 36 -14.17 -3.23 -6.43
N CYS A 37 -14.09 -4.22 -5.55
CA CYS A 37 -13.32 -5.44 -5.75
C CYS A 37 -14.07 -6.54 -6.51
N SER A 38 -15.17 -6.23 -7.20
CA SER A 38 -15.80 -7.17 -8.11
C SER A 38 -14.90 -7.36 -9.35
N LYS A 39 -14.92 -8.56 -9.95
CA LYS A 39 -14.08 -9.00 -11.09
C LYS A 39 -13.99 -8.03 -12.28
N LYS A 40 -14.79 -6.97 -12.31
CA LYS A 40 -14.90 -6.03 -13.43
C LYS A 40 -14.53 -4.58 -13.12
N LYS A 41 -14.29 -4.20 -11.84
CA LYS A 41 -14.01 -2.79 -11.48
C LYS A 41 -12.87 -2.74 -10.49
N SER A 42 -11.81 -2.04 -10.86
CA SER A 42 -10.72 -1.69 -9.95
C SER A 42 -11.20 -0.73 -8.87
N LEU A 43 -10.78 -0.96 -7.64
CA LEU A 43 -11.03 -0.08 -6.50
C LEU A 43 -10.54 1.35 -6.73
N LEU A 44 -9.52 1.51 -7.55
CA LEU A 44 -8.88 2.79 -7.82
C LEU A 44 -9.67 3.71 -8.76
N VAL A 45 -10.75 3.22 -9.40
CA VAL A 45 -11.63 4.09 -10.20
C VAL A 45 -12.30 5.17 -9.33
N PRO A 46 -12.81 4.88 -8.12
CA PRO A 46 -13.21 5.91 -7.17
C PRO A 46 -12.05 6.72 -6.59
N ALA A 47 -10.87 6.11 -6.43
CA ALA A 47 -9.66 6.82 -5.99
C ALA A 47 -9.27 7.96 -6.94
N SER A 48 -9.56 7.85 -8.23
CA SER A 48 -9.36 8.94 -9.20
C SER A 48 -10.17 10.20 -8.86
N LYS A 49 -11.29 10.08 -8.15
CA LYS A 49 -12.07 11.21 -7.65
C LYS A 49 -11.45 11.84 -6.40
N VAL A 50 -10.77 11.02 -5.59
CA VAL A 50 -10.09 11.45 -4.35
C VAL A 50 -8.69 11.99 -4.67
N PHE A 51 -8.04 11.44 -5.69
CA PHE A 51 -6.70 11.81 -6.14
C PHE A 51 -6.71 12.31 -7.59
N PRO A 52 -7.30 13.47 -7.85
CA PRO A 52 -7.38 14.01 -9.20
C PRO A 52 -5.97 14.24 -9.78
N GLY A 53 -5.76 13.78 -11.01
CA GLY A 53 -4.48 13.92 -11.71
C GLY A 53 -3.46 12.82 -11.43
N GLY A 54 -3.84 11.78 -10.70
CA GLY A 54 -2.97 10.61 -10.52
C GLY A 54 -3.00 9.66 -11.72
N GLU A 55 -1.96 8.85 -11.85
CA GLU A 55 -1.79 7.83 -12.86
C GLU A 55 -2.23 6.46 -12.33
N PHE A 56 -3.07 5.76 -13.08
CA PHE A 56 -3.45 4.39 -12.79
C PHE A 56 -2.45 3.43 -13.44
N ILE A 57 -1.75 2.66 -12.60
CA ILE A 57 -0.72 1.72 -13.04
C ILE A 57 -1.13 0.30 -12.69
N LYS A 58 -1.04 -0.60 -13.66
CA LYS A 58 -1.16 -2.04 -13.48
C LYS A 58 0.19 -2.69 -13.71
N PHE A 59 0.50 -3.70 -12.91
CA PHE A 59 1.74 -4.45 -13.06
C PHE A 59 1.58 -5.91 -12.66
N ASN A 60 2.40 -6.76 -13.25
CA ASN A 60 2.44 -8.19 -12.93
C ASN A 60 3.14 -8.42 -11.59
N SER A 61 2.55 -9.27 -10.79
CA SER A 61 3.05 -9.72 -9.50
C SER A 61 2.74 -11.20 -9.28
N TYR A 62 2.90 -11.67 -8.06
CA TYR A 62 2.65 -13.06 -7.68
C TYR A 62 2.01 -13.14 -6.30
N SER A 63 1.26 -14.21 -6.03
CA SER A 63 0.78 -14.51 -4.69
C SER A 63 1.72 -15.50 -4.00
N GLY A 64 2.26 -15.12 -2.83
CA GLY A 64 3.07 -15.97 -1.97
C GLY A 64 2.29 -16.38 -0.72
N PHE A 65 2.34 -17.66 -0.34
CA PHE A 65 1.68 -18.14 0.88
C PHE A 65 2.42 -17.66 2.12
N ASP A 66 3.74 -17.81 2.11
CA ASP A 66 4.65 -17.44 3.19
C ASP A 66 6.03 -17.06 2.62
N GLN A 67 6.93 -16.68 3.51
CA GLN A 67 8.30 -16.33 3.14
C GLN A 67 9.06 -17.51 2.52
N ARG A 68 8.84 -18.74 3.00
CA ARG A 68 9.49 -19.93 2.44
C ARG A 68 9.08 -20.17 0.99
N ALA A 69 7.79 -20.01 0.67
CA ALA A 69 7.30 -20.12 -0.71
C ALA A 69 7.97 -19.11 -1.64
N VAL A 70 8.31 -17.92 -1.12
CA VAL A 70 9.06 -16.92 -1.87
C VAL A 70 10.51 -17.35 -2.09
N ILE A 71 11.20 -17.78 -1.05
CA ILE A 71 12.61 -18.22 -1.09
C ILE A 71 12.81 -19.37 -2.10
N VAL A 72 11.92 -20.37 -2.10
CA VAL A 72 12.01 -21.51 -3.02
C VAL A 72 11.41 -21.23 -4.40
N GLY A 73 10.94 -20.01 -4.67
CA GLY A 73 10.37 -19.64 -5.95
C GLY A 73 8.97 -20.17 -6.26
N ALA A 74 8.30 -20.81 -5.28
CA ALA A 74 6.96 -21.39 -5.46
C ALA A 74 5.90 -20.34 -5.79
N HIS A 75 6.05 -19.08 -5.34
CA HIS A 75 5.17 -17.94 -5.66
C HIS A 75 5.05 -17.71 -7.17
N LYS A 76 6.07 -18.02 -7.98
CA LYS A 76 6.07 -17.82 -9.44
C LYS A 76 4.98 -18.61 -10.16
N LYS A 77 4.42 -19.64 -9.50
CA LYS A 77 3.28 -20.43 -10.04
C LYS A 77 1.93 -19.73 -9.84
N HIS A 78 1.87 -18.62 -9.13
CA HIS A 78 0.65 -17.90 -8.82
C HIS A 78 0.72 -16.44 -9.29
N PRO A 79 0.77 -16.20 -10.64
CA PRO A 79 0.82 -14.85 -11.19
C PRO A 79 -0.48 -14.11 -10.94
N ILE A 80 -0.39 -12.80 -10.74
CA ILE A 80 -1.53 -11.91 -10.52
C ILE A 80 -1.21 -10.53 -11.06
N GLU A 81 -2.20 -9.82 -11.62
CA GLU A 81 -2.08 -8.42 -11.96
C GLU A 81 -2.49 -7.57 -10.74
N ILE A 82 -1.63 -6.67 -10.31
CA ILE A 82 -1.87 -5.73 -9.21
C ILE A 82 -2.16 -4.35 -9.78
N THR A 83 -3.08 -3.65 -9.12
CA THR A 83 -3.42 -2.28 -9.44
C THR A 83 -2.82 -1.31 -8.43
N SER A 84 -2.46 -0.14 -8.90
CA SER A 84 -1.86 0.91 -8.08
C SER A 84 -2.25 2.29 -8.61
N TYR A 85 -2.01 3.31 -7.79
CA TYR A 85 -2.26 4.69 -8.11
C TYR A 85 -1.04 5.55 -7.78
N LEU A 86 -0.49 6.23 -8.77
CA LEU A 86 0.69 7.06 -8.64
C LEU A 86 0.31 8.54 -8.69
N LEU A 87 0.57 9.25 -7.63
CA LEU A 87 0.46 10.70 -7.54
C LEU A 87 1.83 11.32 -7.74
N MET A 88 1.90 12.31 -8.61
CA MET A 88 3.14 13.02 -8.90
C MET A 88 3.01 14.49 -8.53
N PRO A 89 4.09 15.12 -8.03
CA PRO A 89 4.09 16.57 -7.85
C PRO A 89 3.94 17.28 -9.20
N LYS A 90 3.52 18.55 -9.17
CA LYS A 90 3.36 19.36 -10.37
C LYS A 90 4.69 19.49 -11.12
N GLY A 91 4.59 19.65 -12.44
CA GLY A 91 5.76 19.79 -13.32
C GLY A 91 6.14 18.48 -14.02
N SER A 92 7.24 18.52 -14.77
CA SER A 92 7.73 17.41 -15.60
C SER A 92 9.06 16.80 -15.12
N SER A 93 9.66 17.34 -14.07
CA SER A 93 10.95 16.88 -13.53
C SER A 93 10.88 15.45 -13.02
N LYS A 94 12.00 14.74 -13.10
CA LYS A 94 12.18 13.46 -12.42
C LYS A 94 12.33 13.68 -10.92
N VAL A 95 11.60 12.90 -10.14
CA VAL A 95 11.51 13.05 -8.69
C VAL A 95 11.69 11.70 -7.98
N PRO A 96 12.07 11.70 -6.68
CA PRO A 96 11.98 10.49 -5.88
C PRO A 96 10.52 10.08 -5.70
N ILE A 97 10.27 8.78 -5.49
CA ILE A 97 8.91 8.26 -5.31
C ILE A 97 8.87 7.39 -4.05
N VAL A 98 7.83 7.54 -3.24
CA VAL A 98 7.59 6.70 -2.08
C VAL A 98 6.42 5.76 -2.38
N ILE A 99 6.64 4.46 -2.15
CA ILE A 99 5.57 3.47 -2.10
C ILE A 99 4.93 3.55 -0.72
N TRP A 100 3.60 3.65 -0.70
CA TRP A 100 2.84 3.64 0.54
C TRP A 100 2.09 2.31 0.68
N ALA A 101 2.58 1.46 1.59
CA ALA A 101 1.99 0.16 1.87
C ALA A 101 0.84 0.28 2.88
N HIS A 102 -0.36 -0.18 2.49
CA HIS A 102 -1.56 -0.06 3.31
C HIS A 102 -1.62 -1.06 4.47
N ALA A 103 -2.40 -0.72 5.49
CA ALA A 103 -2.71 -1.57 6.63
C ALA A 103 -3.77 -2.65 6.29
N SER A 104 -4.21 -3.43 7.30
CA SER A 104 -5.22 -4.49 7.17
C SER A 104 -6.58 -4.01 6.68
N GLY A 105 -6.88 -2.72 6.76
CA GLY A 105 -8.09 -2.12 6.21
C GLY A 105 -8.15 -2.08 4.68
N GLY A 106 -7.01 -2.29 4.02
CA GLY A 106 -6.92 -2.23 2.57
C GLY A 106 -6.90 -0.80 2.02
N ALA A 107 -6.98 -0.66 0.72
CA ALA A 107 -6.95 0.63 0.04
C ALA A 107 -8.09 1.57 0.47
N ASP A 108 -9.25 1.03 0.81
CA ASP A 108 -10.40 1.83 1.30
C ASP A 108 -10.08 2.64 2.55
N ALA A 109 -9.40 2.03 3.53
CA ALA A 109 -9.01 2.73 4.75
C ALA A 109 -8.05 3.90 4.48
N TYR A 110 -7.30 3.82 3.37
CA TYR A 110 -6.38 4.86 2.93
C TYR A 110 -7.10 6.03 2.28
N ILE A 111 -8.03 5.75 1.38
CA ILE A 111 -8.82 6.75 0.67
C ILE A 111 -9.56 7.66 1.66
N PHE A 112 -9.96 7.10 2.81
CA PHE A 112 -10.74 7.80 3.83
C PHE A 112 -9.93 8.30 5.02
N SER A 113 -8.62 8.07 5.07
CA SER A 113 -7.77 8.51 6.17
C SER A 113 -7.23 9.93 5.96
N GLU A 114 -7.65 10.88 6.81
CA GLU A 114 -7.11 12.23 6.79
C GLU A 114 -5.60 12.26 7.08
N PHE A 115 -5.15 11.38 7.97
CA PHE A 115 -3.72 11.24 8.29
C PHE A 115 -2.93 10.88 7.05
N ILE A 116 -3.42 9.93 6.26
CA ILE A 116 -2.74 9.48 5.04
C ILE A 116 -2.83 10.55 3.97
N ASN A 117 -3.99 11.16 3.78
CA ASN A 117 -4.18 12.23 2.80
C ASN A 117 -3.29 13.45 3.13
N SER A 118 -3.13 13.80 4.40
CA SER A 118 -2.25 14.89 4.81
C SER A 118 -0.76 14.52 4.62
N GLY A 119 -0.38 13.27 4.90
CA GLY A 119 0.98 12.75 4.67
C GLY A 119 1.36 12.77 3.19
N GLN A 120 0.45 12.31 2.32
CA GLN A 120 0.64 12.35 0.86
C GLN A 120 0.83 13.77 0.36
N LYS A 121 -0.06 14.68 0.79
CA LYS A 121 0.03 16.08 0.39
C LYS A 121 1.38 16.66 0.77
N LYS A 122 1.88 16.40 1.97
CA LYS A 122 3.21 16.84 2.40
C LYS A 122 4.33 16.29 1.52
N LEU A 123 4.28 15.00 1.15
CA LEU A 123 5.27 14.41 0.26
C LEU A 123 5.23 15.08 -1.13
N LEU A 124 4.05 15.29 -1.68
CA LEU A 124 3.89 15.97 -2.96
C LEU A 124 4.37 17.43 -2.92
N ASP A 125 4.08 18.15 -1.83
CA ASP A 125 4.55 19.53 -1.61
C ASP A 125 6.09 19.59 -1.49
N LEU A 126 6.73 18.52 -1.01
CA LEU A 126 8.18 18.34 -0.96
C LEU A 126 8.79 17.87 -2.30
N GLY A 127 7.99 17.74 -3.34
CA GLY A 127 8.47 17.26 -4.65
C GLY A 127 8.68 15.74 -4.73
N ILE A 128 8.03 14.97 -3.86
CA ILE A 128 8.14 13.50 -3.80
C ILE A 128 6.85 12.89 -4.34
N GLY A 129 6.95 11.98 -5.31
CA GLY A 129 5.82 11.19 -5.81
C GLY A 129 5.37 10.15 -4.78
N VAL A 130 4.09 9.74 -4.83
CA VAL A 130 3.54 8.73 -3.91
C VAL A 130 2.76 7.67 -4.69
N MET A 131 3.15 6.41 -4.53
CA MET A 131 2.45 5.28 -5.13
C MET A 131 1.70 4.48 -4.08
N PHE A 132 0.40 4.28 -4.31
CA PHE A 132 -0.44 3.35 -3.54
C PHE A 132 -0.59 2.06 -4.28
N ILE A 133 -0.30 0.96 -3.60
CA ILE A 133 -0.53 -0.39 -4.12
C ILE A 133 -1.80 -0.95 -3.49
N ASP A 134 -2.72 -1.48 -4.29
CA ASP A 134 -3.84 -2.26 -3.79
C ASP A 134 -3.48 -3.75 -3.78
N ASN A 135 -2.97 -4.22 -2.65
CA ASN A 135 -2.60 -5.62 -2.48
C ASN A 135 -3.80 -6.57 -2.38
N PHE A 136 -5.02 -6.06 -2.26
CA PHE A 136 -6.18 -6.86 -1.88
C PHE A 136 -7.17 -7.10 -3.01
N CYS A 137 -7.51 -6.07 -3.76
CA CYS A 137 -8.62 -6.11 -4.70
C CYS A 137 -8.47 -7.22 -5.75
N SER A 138 -7.31 -7.35 -6.36
CA SER A 138 -7.03 -8.40 -7.35
C SER A 138 -7.11 -9.82 -6.77
N ARG A 139 -6.97 -9.95 -5.45
CA ARG A 139 -7.12 -11.21 -4.72
C ARG A 139 -8.54 -11.47 -4.21
N GLY A 140 -9.50 -10.60 -4.57
CA GLY A 140 -10.88 -10.70 -4.11
C GLY A 140 -11.05 -10.38 -2.61
N VAL A 141 -10.08 -9.69 -2.02
CA VAL A 141 -10.05 -9.30 -0.61
C VAL A 141 -10.27 -7.80 -0.50
N THR A 142 -11.04 -7.35 0.48
CA THR A 142 -11.25 -5.93 0.77
C THR A 142 -10.55 -5.50 2.05
N SER A 143 -10.39 -6.45 2.99
CA SER A 143 -9.80 -6.21 4.30
C SER A 143 -9.33 -7.54 4.89
N THR A 144 -8.24 -7.50 5.66
CA THR A 144 -7.70 -8.63 6.41
C THR A 144 -7.85 -8.47 7.92
N TRP A 145 -8.66 -7.55 8.40
CA TRP A 145 -8.85 -7.27 9.84
C TRP A 145 -9.21 -8.51 10.64
N ARG A 146 -10.11 -9.34 10.09
CA ARG A 146 -10.61 -10.56 10.77
C ARG A 146 -9.83 -11.82 10.41
N ASP A 147 -9.08 -11.77 9.30
CA ASP A 147 -8.38 -12.93 8.78
C ASP A 147 -7.21 -12.49 7.90
N GLN A 148 -6.02 -12.52 8.49
CA GLN A 148 -4.78 -12.11 7.83
C GLN A 148 -4.30 -13.10 6.75
N SER A 149 -4.85 -14.33 6.75
CA SER A 149 -4.48 -15.36 5.77
C SER A 149 -5.04 -15.11 4.37
N LYS A 150 -6.11 -14.30 4.24
CA LYS A 150 -6.75 -14.00 2.95
C LYS A 150 -5.85 -13.29 1.95
N ALA A 151 -4.91 -12.51 2.44
CA ALA A 151 -3.83 -11.94 1.65
C ALA A 151 -2.59 -11.88 2.54
N THR A 152 -1.56 -12.65 2.24
CA THR A 152 -0.40 -12.82 3.12
C THR A 152 0.53 -11.61 3.08
N ILE A 153 1.37 -11.44 4.11
CA ILE A 153 2.44 -10.42 4.10
C ILE A 153 3.44 -10.73 2.98
N ALA A 154 3.74 -12.01 2.72
CA ALA A 154 4.61 -12.41 1.64
C ALA A 154 4.10 -11.92 0.27
N SER A 155 2.79 -12.04 0.00
CA SER A 155 2.18 -11.48 -1.20
C SER A 155 2.34 -9.96 -1.27
N ALA A 156 2.11 -9.24 -0.17
CA ALA A 156 2.27 -7.79 -0.12
C ALA A 156 3.73 -7.37 -0.37
N ALA A 157 4.70 -8.13 0.19
CA ALA A 157 6.11 -7.87 -0.02
C ALA A 157 6.53 -8.09 -1.48
N ILE A 158 6.03 -9.16 -2.13
CA ILE A 158 6.25 -9.38 -3.56
C ILE A 158 5.70 -8.21 -4.38
N ASP A 159 4.45 -7.78 -4.11
CA ASP A 159 3.83 -6.65 -4.81
C ASP A 159 4.67 -5.37 -4.67
N THR A 160 5.21 -5.13 -3.46
CA THR A 160 6.08 -3.99 -3.19
C THR A 160 7.39 -4.06 -3.99
N MET A 161 8.01 -5.24 -4.11
CA MET A 161 9.21 -5.44 -4.93
C MET A 161 8.93 -5.27 -6.42
N MET A 162 7.77 -5.75 -6.91
CA MET A 162 7.38 -5.56 -8.31
C MET A 162 7.05 -4.10 -8.61
N ALA A 163 6.40 -3.38 -7.69
CA ALA A 163 6.16 -1.94 -7.80
C ALA A 163 7.48 -1.14 -7.81
N TYR A 164 8.47 -1.53 -6.98
CA TYR A 164 9.81 -0.95 -7.01
C TYR A 164 10.39 -1.01 -8.43
N LYS A 165 10.36 -2.17 -9.09
CA LYS A 165 10.85 -2.34 -10.47
C LYS A 165 10.13 -1.44 -11.47
N VAL A 166 8.81 -1.32 -11.34
CA VAL A 166 8.00 -0.42 -12.20
C VAL A 166 8.45 1.02 -12.00
N LEU A 167 8.61 1.46 -10.75
CA LEU A 167 8.98 2.83 -10.43
C LEU A 167 10.43 3.18 -10.80
N LYS A 168 11.36 2.23 -10.74
CA LYS A 168 12.75 2.44 -11.23
C LYS A 168 12.78 2.81 -12.70
N ASN A 169 11.85 2.27 -13.49
CA ASN A 169 11.75 2.51 -14.94
C ASN A 169 10.71 3.58 -15.32
N HIS A 170 10.03 4.19 -14.34
CA HIS A 170 9.02 5.20 -14.62
C HIS A 170 9.66 6.48 -15.17
N PRO A 171 9.12 7.09 -16.25
CA PRO A 171 9.77 8.22 -16.95
C PRO A 171 10.00 9.44 -16.05
N ARG A 172 9.17 9.62 -15.03
CA ARG A 172 9.31 10.72 -14.06
C ARG A 172 10.03 10.30 -12.76
N SER A 173 10.54 9.09 -12.65
CA SER A 173 11.36 8.66 -11.53
C SER A 173 12.81 9.10 -11.72
N ASN A 174 13.44 9.63 -10.66
CA ASN A 174 14.88 9.87 -10.63
C ASN A 174 15.66 8.62 -10.17
N GLY A 175 14.99 7.48 -10.01
CA GLY A 175 15.55 6.22 -9.56
C GLY A 175 15.64 6.06 -8.04
N LYS A 176 15.33 7.10 -7.25
CA LYS A 176 15.27 7.00 -5.78
C LYS A 176 13.87 6.59 -5.34
N ILE A 177 13.77 5.42 -4.72
CA ILE A 177 12.51 4.82 -4.31
C ILE A 177 12.52 4.57 -2.81
N GLY A 178 11.59 5.21 -2.10
CA GLY A 178 11.34 4.96 -0.68
C GLY A 178 10.13 4.04 -0.47
N LEU A 179 10.01 3.53 0.74
CA LEU A 179 8.86 2.76 1.20
C LEU A 179 8.41 3.26 2.58
N THR A 180 7.12 3.47 2.73
CA THR A 180 6.50 3.71 4.05
C THR A 180 5.31 2.79 4.24
N GLY A 181 5.03 2.41 5.48
CA GLY A 181 3.91 1.55 5.78
C GLY A 181 3.43 1.67 7.22
N HIS A 182 2.12 1.48 7.42
CA HIS A 182 1.50 1.52 8.74
C HIS A 182 0.90 0.16 9.07
N SER A 183 1.05 -0.30 10.33
CA SER A 183 0.49 -1.58 10.80
C SER A 183 0.96 -2.75 9.91
N ARG A 184 0.06 -3.45 9.23
CA ARG A 184 0.41 -4.49 8.24
C ARG A 184 1.37 -3.99 7.15
N GLY A 185 1.21 -2.74 6.70
CA GLY A 185 2.15 -2.09 5.78
C GLY A 185 3.54 -1.92 6.39
N GLY A 186 3.64 -1.65 7.69
CA GLY A 186 4.90 -1.64 8.43
C GLY A 186 5.55 -3.03 8.49
N THR A 187 4.76 -4.09 8.70
CA THR A 187 5.28 -5.48 8.63
C THR A 187 5.80 -5.81 7.23
N ASN A 188 5.11 -5.34 6.18
CA ASN A 188 5.58 -5.45 4.81
C ASN A 188 6.93 -4.72 4.63
N ALA A 189 7.03 -3.49 5.13
CA ALA A 189 8.25 -2.70 5.08
C ALA A 189 9.43 -3.40 5.78
N LEU A 190 9.20 -4.00 6.96
CA LEU A 190 10.19 -4.82 7.65
C LEU A 190 10.63 -6.03 6.82
N MET A 191 9.69 -6.74 6.16
CA MET A 191 10.04 -7.89 5.33
C MET A 191 10.94 -7.50 4.15
N VAL A 192 10.65 -6.40 3.47
CA VAL A 192 11.44 -5.95 2.33
C VAL A 192 12.69 -5.16 2.72
N SER A 193 12.89 -4.85 3.99
CA SER A 193 14.17 -4.32 4.50
C SER A 193 15.22 -5.41 4.68
N ASP A 194 14.82 -6.69 4.73
CA ASP A 194 15.77 -7.80 4.74
C ASP A 194 16.43 -7.95 3.37
N ILE A 195 17.76 -7.72 3.33
CA ILE A 195 18.56 -7.81 2.11
C ILE A 195 18.47 -9.20 1.46
N LYS A 196 18.31 -10.27 2.25
CA LYS A 196 18.14 -11.62 1.73
C LYS A 196 16.82 -11.79 0.99
N PHE A 197 15.74 -11.17 1.50
CA PHE A 197 14.47 -11.17 0.80
C PHE A 197 14.55 -10.31 -0.47
N THR A 198 15.11 -9.13 -0.37
CA THR A 198 15.23 -8.18 -1.49
C THR A 198 16.06 -8.75 -2.64
N SER A 199 17.16 -9.46 -2.33
CA SER A 199 18.03 -10.10 -3.33
C SER A 199 17.34 -11.22 -4.14
N LEU A 200 16.18 -11.71 -3.72
CA LEU A 200 15.37 -12.64 -4.54
C LEU A 200 14.72 -11.95 -5.75
N PHE A 201 14.64 -10.63 -5.72
CA PHE A 201 13.97 -9.82 -6.73
C PHE A 201 14.89 -8.85 -7.45
N LEU A 202 15.92 -8.35 -6.79
CA LEU A 202 16.84 -7.33 -7.29
C LEU A 202 18.25 -7.88 -7.40
N GLU A 203 19.04 -7.31 -8.30
CA GLU A 203 20.44 -7.68 -8.49
C GLU A 203 21.36 -6.73 -7.71
N GLY A 204 22.50 -7.26 -7.25
CA GLY A 204 23.53 -6.48 -6.60
C GLY A 204 23.10 -5.84 -5.28
N THR A 205 23.43 -4.58 -5.10
CA THR A 205 23.12 -3.77 -3.90
C THR A 205 21.86 -2.93 -4.07
N GLU A 206 21.05 -3.20 -5.08
CA GLU A 206 19.81 -2.47 -5.29
C GLU A 206 18.84 -2.68 -4.10
N GLY A 207 18.07 -1.65 -3.79
CA GLY A 207 17.09 -1.66 -2.73
C GLY A 207 16.43 -0.30 -2.57
N PHE A 208 15.59 -0.19 -1.55
CA PHE A 208 14.94 1.07 -1.21
C PHE A 208 15.95 2.07 -0.65
N ASP A 209 15.88 3.33 -1.10
CA ASP A 209 16.74 4.43 -0.58
C ASP A 209 16.34 4.82 0.85
N ALA A 210 15.09 4.60 1.23
CA ALA A 210 14.58 4.80 2.60
C ALA A 210 13.41 3.87 2.88
N ILE A 211 13.33 3.33 4.09
CA ILE A 211 12.20 2.54 4.60
C ILE A 211 11.79 3.11 5.97
N ILE A 212 10.49 3.44 6.12
CA ILE A 212 9.91 4.05 7.33
C ILE A 212 8.67 3.28 7.75
#